data_dd42697538a4ba7460647f612fd990d5
#
_entry.id   dd42697538a4ba7460647f612fd990d5
#
_cell.length_a   1.000
_cell.length_b   1.000
_cell.length_c   1.000
_cell.angle_alpha   90.00
_cell.angle_beta   90.00
_cell.angle_gamma   90.00
#
_symmetry.space_group_name_H-M   'P 1'
#
loop_
_entity.id
_entity.type
_entity.pdbx_description
1 polymer ?
#
loop_
_entity_poly.entity_id
_entity_poly.type
_entity_poly.pdbx_seq_one_letter_code
_entity_poly.pdbx_strand_id
1 'polypeptide(L)'
;MKKLYFLLLLLPLAFGSCDDNDESRVETWTVASEKGVDGIFGGFGHVPAYIVKTNPNADWVVSSAHINGFTFEKGYECVLCVRIAPITGDICDGPTNTYTMEKLISRTPAEPSVDPKSFSPELDVTIASERSEYFSTSCYWLKDMRYTEPPWHPFPWEIEGFDFKPGFEARLLIRPVAEYDDEKGDYEVKYYQTKLISSEEKASGGLPE
;
A
#
# COMPACT_ATOMS: atom_id res chain seq x y z
N MET A 1 57.79 49.95 -19.87
CA MET A 1 56.32 49.70 -19.84
C MET A 1 56.12 48.41 -20.63
N LYS A 2 55.98 47.25 -19.92
CA LYS A 2 55.77 45.92 -20.54
C LYS A 2 54.27 45.61 -20.45
N LYS A 3 53.63 45.54 -21.61
CA LYS A 3 52.18 45.15 -21.71
C LYS A 3 52.12 43.62 -21.67
N LEU A 4 51.49 43.10 -20.60
CA LEU A 4 51.22 41.68 -20.39
C LEU A 4 49.90 41.38 -21.10
N TYR A 5 49.95 40.62 -22.20
CA TYR A 5 48.73 40.11 -22.86
C TYR A 5 48.28 38.84 -22.15
N PHE A 6 47.11 38.92 -21.49
CA PHE A 6 46.41 37.77 -20.89
C PHE A 6 45.64 37.04 -21.98
N LEU A 7 46.22 35.94 -22.44
CA LEU A 7 45.57 35.06 -23.42
C LEU A 7 44.49 34.20 -22.70
N LEU A 8 43.25 34.62 -22.82
CA LEU A 8 42.11 33.87 -22.29
C LEU A 8 41.86 32.65 -23.19
N LEU A 9 42.25 31.47 -22.73
CA LEU A 9 42.04 30.21 -23.40
C LEU A 9 40.57 29.79 -23.15
N LEU A 10 39.67 30.06 -24.12
CA LEU A 10 38.33 29.53 -24.15
C LEU A 10 38.42 28.05 -24.49
N LEU A 11 38.32 27.18 -23.45
CA LEU A 11 38.01 25.76 -23.66
C LEU A 11 36.53 25.64 -24.07
N PRO A 12 36.23 25.01 -25.22
CA PRO A 12 34.86 24.63 -25.50
C PRO A 12 34.49 23.49 -24.55
N LEU A 13 33.59 23.77 -23.60
CA LEU A 13 32.85 22.75 -22.86
C LEU A 13 31.98 22.04 -23.90
N ALA A 14 32.47 20.92 -24.39
CA ALA A 14 31.64 19.96 -25.08
C ALA A 14 30.64 19.41 -24.06
N PHE A 15 29.46 19.99 -24.02
CA PHE A 15 28.30 19.34 -23.42
C PHE A 15 27.98 18.15 -24.32
N GLY A 16 28.54 17.00 -23.95
CA GLY A 16 28.02 15.73 -24.46
C GLY A 16 26.57 15.64 -24.06
N SER A 17 25.70 15.91 -25.02
CA SER A 17 24.31 15.51 -24.94
C SER A 17 24.33 13.98 -24.94
N CYS A 18 24.32 13.35 -23.79
CA CYS A 18 23.85 11.99 -23.64
C CYS A 18 22.34 12.08 -23.87
N ASP A 19 21.94 11.64 -25.04
CA ASP A 19 20.56 11.40 -25.40
C ASP A 19 20.17 10.04 -24.79
N ASP A 20 20.21 9.97 -23.46
CA ASP A 20 19.70 8.85 -22.69
C ASP A 20 18.21 9.17 -22.47
N ASN A 21 17.36 8.55 -23.30
CA ASN A 21 15.92 8.42 -23.06
C ASN A 21 15.64 7.56 -21.79
N ASP A 22 16.45 7.70 -20.77
CA ASP A 22 16.19 7.10 -19.46
C ASP A 22 15.29 8.07 -18.67
N GLU A 23 13.98 7.87 -18.78
CA GLU A 23 12.97 8.62 -18.01
C GLU A 23 13.04 8.32 -16.51
N SER A 24 14.09 7.63 -16.05
CA SER A 24 14.30 7.33 -14.65
C SER A 24 14.61 8.60 -13.85
N ARG A 25 14.09 8.65 -12.62
CA ARG A 25 14.37 9.73 -11.67
C ARG A 25 14.77 9.15 -10.32
N VAL A 26 15.51 9.96 -9.56
CA VAL A 26 15.92 9.60 -8.20
C VAL A 26 15.21 10.53 -7.22
N GLU A 27 14.57 9.94 -6.23
CA GLU A 27 13.85 10.65 -5.17
C GLU A 27 14.41 10.28 -3.80
N THR A 28 14.27 11.19 -2.83
CA THR A 28 14.61 10.90 -1.44
C THR A 28 13.32 10.55 -0.70
N TRP A 29 13.17 9.28 -0.34
CA TRP A 29 12.02 8.80 0.38
C TRP A 29 12.34 8.66 1.87
N THR A 30 11.37 9.04 2.71
CA THR A 30 11.36 8.65 4.13
C THR A 30 10.34 7.54 4.29
N VAL A 31 10.75 6.41 4.83
CA VAL A 31 9.88 5.26 5.15
C VAL A 31 9.66 5.26 6.65
N ALA A 32 8.40 5.28 7.07
CA ALA A 32 8.02 5.26 8.49
C ALA A 32 8.41 3.93 9.16
N SER A 33 8.45 3.94 10.49
CA SER A 33 8.83 2.78 11.32
C SER A 33 7.77 1.69 11.42
N GLU A 34 6.57 1.94 10.92
CA GLU A 34 5.43 1.01 10.88
C GLU A 34 4.82 0.97 9.49
N LYS A 35 4.10 -0.13 9.16
CA LYS A 35 3.35 -0.25 7.91
C LYS A 35 1.89 0.16 8.10
N GLY A 36 1.30 0.73 7.06
CA GLY A 36 -0.15 0.87 6.88
C GLY A 36 -0.72 -0.22 6.00
N VAL A 37 -1.89 0.05 5.42
CA VAL A 37 -2.54 -0.88 4.49
C VAL A 37 -2.80 -0.22 3.16
N ASP A 38 -2.70 -0.99 2.09
CA ASP A 38 -3.10 -0.58 0.73
C ASP A 38 -4.08 -1.60 0.17
N GLY A 39 -5.01 -1.14 -0.69
CA GLY A 39 -5.98 -2.00 -1.33
C GLY A 39 -5.35 -2.82 -2.46
N ILE A 40 -5.79 -4.06 -2.62
CA ILE A 40 -5.44 -4.88 -3.79
C ILE A 40 -6.27 -4.39 -4.97
N PHE A 41 -5.60 -4.07 -6.08
CA PHE A 41 -6.28 -3.65 -7.31
C PHE A 41 -7.25 -4.75 -7.79
N GLY A 42 -8.51 -4.37 -8.04
CA GLY A 42 -9.54 -5.29 -8.53
C GLY A 42 -10.11 -6.26 -7.49
N GLY A 43 -9.77 -6.12 -6.19
CA GLY A 43 -10.22 -7.01 -5.14
C GLY A 43 -10.64 -6.30 -3.84
N PHE A 44 -11.20 -7.08 -2.90
CA PHE A 44 -11.56 -6.61 -1.55
C PHE A 44 -10.43 -6.77 -0.54
N GLY A 45 -9.33 -7.38 -0.95
CA GLY A 45 -8.18 -7.59 -0.08
C GLY A 45 -7.38 -6.31 0.16
N HIS A 46 -6.62 -6.33 1.24
CA HIS A 46 -5.62 -5.33 1.57
C HIS A 46 -4.29 -6.01 1.84
N VAL A 47 -3.20 -5.30 1.59
CA VAL A 47 -1.84 -5.77 1.86
C VAL A 47 -1.13 -4.79 2.79
N PRO A 48 -0.18 -5.26 3.61
CA PRO A 48 0.70 -4.37 4.34
C PRO A 48 1.50 -3.52 3.36
N ALA A 49 1.51 -2.20 3.59
CA ALA A 49 2.14 -1.24 2.71
C ALA A 49 3.07 -0.31 3.48
N TYR A 50 4.12 0.20 2.84
CA TYR A 50 4.94 1.23 3.44
C TYR A 50 4.15 2.52 3.61
N ILE A 51 4.40 3.24 4.70
CA ILE A 51 3.99 4.63 4.86
C ILE A 51 5.21 5.47 4.51
N VAL A 52 5.11 6.30 3.48
CA VAL A 52 6.27 7.01 2.93
C VAL A 52 6.00 8.50 2.72
N LYS A 53 7.07 9.28 2.74
CA LYS A 53 7.15 10.60 2.12
C LYS A 53 8.09 10.49 0.92
N THR A 54 7.65 10.93 -0.24
CA THR A 54 8.45 10.89 -1.48
C THR A 54 9.43 12.05 -1.59
N ASN A 55 9.33 13.02 -0.71
CA ASN A 55 10.32 14.06 -0.46
C ASN A 55 10.13 14.62 0.96
N PRO A 56 11.08 15.38 1.53
CA PRO A 56 11.02 15.87 2.91
C PRO A 56 9.80 16.72 3.26
N ASN A 57 9.20 17.39 2.27
CA ASN A 57 8.05 18.29 2.44
C ASN A 57 6.72 17.66 2.02
N ALA A 58 6.72 16.40 1.53
CA ALA A 58 5.51 15.72 1.16
C ALA A 58 4.72 15.26 2.39
N ASP A 59 3.42 15.08 2.19
CA ASP A 59 2.58 14.37 3.16
C ASP A 59 2.93 12.89 3.18
N TRP A 60 2.60 12.22 4.30
CA TRP A 60 2.69 10.78 4.38
C TRP A 60 1.61 10.14 3.51
N VAL A 61 2.00 9.14 2.73
CA VAL A 61 1.10 8.34 1.89
C VAL A 61 1.42 6.86 2.03
N VAL A 62 0.45 5.99 1.74
CA VAL A 62 0.73 4.55 1.63
C VAL A 62 1.27 4.22 0.26
N SER A 63 2.17 3.24 0.23
CA SER A 63 2.75 2.70 -0.99
C SER A 63 2.97 1.20 -0.85
N SER A 64 2.30 0.43 -1.70
CA SER A 64 2.53 -1.01 -1.87
C SER A 64 3.69 -1.33 -2.80
N ALA A 65 4.41 -0.30 -3.28
CA ALA A 65 5.56 -0.48 -4.15
C ALA A 65 6.64 -1.33 -3.50
N HIS A 66 7.05 -2.40 -4.18
CA HIS A 66 8.22 -3.16 -3.78
C HIS A 66 9.48 -2.36 -4.11
N ILE A 67 10.30 -2.06 -3.10
CA ILE A 67 11.58 -1.34 -3.28
C ILE A 67 12.71 -2.37 -3.32
N ASN A 68 13.23 -2.64 -4.51
CA ASN A 68 14.33 -3.58 -4.70
C ASN A 68 15.56 -3.17 -3.87
N GLY A 69 16.13 -4.11 -3.15
CA GLY A 69 17.32 -3.89 -2.31
C GLY A 69 17.03 -3.25 -0.95
N PHE A 70 15.78 -2.92 -0.63
CA PHE A 70 15.39 -2.43 0.68
C PHE A 70 14.72 -3.54 1.51
N THR A 71 15.20 -3.73 2.74
CA THR A 71 14.57 -4.59 3.74
C THR A 71 13.98 -3.71 4.84
N PHE A 72 12.66 -3.77 4.98
CA PHE A 72 11.95 -3.08 6.04
C PHE A 72 12.25 -3.74 7.40
N GLU A 73 12.39 -2.90 8.42
CA GLU A 73 12.55 -3.33 9.81
C GLU A 73 11.62 -2.49 10.69
N LYS A 74 10.72 -3.16 11.41
CA LYS A 74 9.79 -2.51 12.33
C LYS A 74 10.54 -1.71 13.40
N GLY A 75 10.03 -0.53 13.73
CA GLY A 75 10.62 0.36 14.74
C GLY A 75 11.78 1.22 14.23
N TYR A 76 12.07 1.19 12.92
CA TYR A 76 13.10 2.05 12.31
C TYR A 76 12.52 2.93 11.22
N GLU A 77 12.70 4.24 11.37
CA GLU A 77 12.50 5.18 10.27
C GLU A 77 13.74 5.18 9.37
N CYS A 78 13.52 5.04 8.06
CA CYS A 78 14.59 4.98 7.07
C CYS A 78 14.49 6.13 6.06
N VAL A 79 15.63 6.74 5.72
CA VAL A 79 15.71 7.68 4.59
C VAL A 79 16.51 7.02 3.48
N LEU A 80 15.92 6.95 2.28
CA LEU A 80 16.44 6.23 1.11
C LEU A 80 16.59 7.16 -0.08
N CYS A 81 17.64 6.94 -0.91
CA CYS A 81 17.59 7.35 -2.31
C CYS A 81 16.94 6.22 -3.10
N VAL A 82 15.85 6.51 -3.79
CA VAL A 82 15.09 5.53 -4.57
C VAL A 82 15.10 5.95 -6.03
N ARG A 83 15.64 5.08 -6.90
CA ARG A 83 15.50 5.21 -8.35
C ARG A 83 14.14 4.68 -8.77
N ILE A 84 13.41 5.49 -9.51
CA ILE A 84 12.11 5.15 -10.10
C ILE A 84 12.31 5.11 -11.59
N ALA A 85 12.11 3.95 -12.20
CA ALA A 85 12.23 3.76 -13.64
C ALA A 85 10.91 3.23 -14.20
N PRO A 86 10.43 3.77 -15.33
CA PRO A 86 9.23 3.26 -15.98
C PRO A 86 9.48 1.83 -16.47
N ILE A 87 8.46 0.99 -16.39
CA ILE A 87 8.49 -0.33 -16.98
C ILE A 87 8.07 -0.16 -18.45
N THR A 88 8.96 -0.53 -19.37
CA THR A 88 8.69 -0.45 -20.81
C THR A 88 7.98 -1.72 -21.28
N GLY A 89 6.91 -1.57 -22.06
CA GLY A 89 6.11 -2.66 -22.63
C GLY A 89 4.62 -2.47 -22.38
N ASP A 90 3.79 -3.29 -23.04
CA ASP A 90 2.35 -3.30 -22.85
C ASP A 90 2.03 -4.01 -21.52
N ILE A 91 1.88 -3.24 -20.45
CA ILE A 91 1.50 -3.75 -19.14
C ILE A 91 0.00 -3.53 -18.98
N CYS A 92 -0.77 -4.61 -19.04
CA CYS A 92 -2.16 -4.60 -18.61
C CYS A 92 -2.18 -4.91 -17.11
N ASP A 93 -2.78 -4.02 -16.31
CA ASP A 93 -3.08 -4.23 -14.88
C ASP A 93 -1.87 -4.47 -13.95
N GLY A 94 -0.69 -3.94 -14.30
CA GLY A 94 0.53 -4.05 -13.49
C GLY A 94 1.11 -2.71 -13.03
N PRO A 95 2.14 -2.73 -12.17
CA PRO A 95 2.86 -1.52 -11.78
C PRO A 95 3.52 -0.87 -13.00
N THR A 96 3.43 0.45 -13.10
CA THR A 96 4.00 1.22 -14.21
C THR A 96 5.46 1.58 -14.00
N ASN A 97 5.98 1.42 -12.79
CA ASN A 97 7.34 1.76 -12.41
C ASN A 97 8.00 0.65 -11.60
N THR A 98 9.30 0.53 -11.73
CA THR A 98 10.17 -0.18 -10.79
C THR A 98 10.78 0.81 -9.80
N TYR A 99 10.96 0.33 -8.56
CA TYR A 99 11.57 1.11 -7.48
C TYR A 99 12.81 0.37 -6.99
N THR A 100 13.95 1.05 -6.95
CA THR A 100 15.22 0.45 -6.51
C THR A 100 15.90 1.36 -5.53
N MET A 101 16.26 0.85 -4.37
CA MET A 101 17.07 1.58 -3.41
C MET A 101 18.50 1.71 -3.95
N GLU A 102 18.94 2.92 -4.27
CA GLU A 102 20.34 3.20 -4.62
C GLU A 102 21.21 3.36 -3.38
N LYS A 103 20.65 3.95 -2.34
CA LYS A 103 21.37 4.24 -1.11
C LYS A 103 20.44 4.32 0.09
N LEU A 104 20.85 3.68 1.18
CA LEU A 104 20.32 3.96 2.50
C LEU A 104 21.08 5.18 3.08
N ILE A 105 20.37 6.31 3.27
CA ILE A 105 20.95 7.53 3.81
C ILE A 105 21.02 7.44 5.33
N SER A 106 19.90 7.04 5.97
CA SER A 106 19.85 6.82 7.41
C SER A 106 18.85 5.73 7.79
N ARG A 107 19.12 5.08 8.92
CA ARG A 107 18.21 4.18 9.63
C ARG A 107 18.26 4.56 11.10
N THR A 108 17.16 5.00 11.66
CA THR A 108 17.08 5.51 13.03
C THR A 108 15.96 4.82 13.78
N PRO A 109 16.20 4.24 14.97
CA PRO A 109 15.11 3.78 15.82
C PRO A 109 14.13 4.92 16.08
N ALA A 110 12.87 4.69 15.84
CA ALA A 110 11.84 5.71 15.98
C ALA A 110 10.51 5.10 16.41
N GLU A 111 9.82 5.78 17.32
CA GLU A 111 8.38 5.60 17.47
C GLU A 111 7.69 6.02 16.16
N PRO A 112 6.47 5.52 15.89
CA PRO A 112 5.77 5.87 14.66
C PRO A 112 5.61 7.38 14.52
N SER A 113 6.21 7.95 13.47
CA SER A 113 6.09 9.39 13.15
C SER A 113 4.67 9.78 12.73
N VAL A 114 3.83 8.78 12.48
CA VAL A 114 2.43 8.92 12.08
C VAL A 114 1.66 7.70 12.56
N ASP A 115 0.40 7.88 12.95
CA ASP A 115 -0.47 6.76 13.35
C ASP A 115 -0.80 5.89 12.11
N PRO A 116 -0.34 4.63 12.04
CA PRO A 116 -0.62 3.74 10.91
C PRO A 116 -2.11 3.54 10.64
N LYS A 117 -2.96 3.63 11.68
CA LYS A 117 -4.41 3.50 11.55
C LYS A 117 -5.05 4.65 10.80
N SER A 118 -4.39 5.82 10.71
CA SER A 118 -4.87 6.94 9.88
C SER A 118 -4.86 6.62 8.38
N PHE A 119 -4.11 5.59 7.96
CA PHE A 119 -4.05 5.09 6.59
C PHE A 119 -4.91 3.85 6.35
N SER A 120 -5.73 3.47 7.33
CA SER A 120 -6.65 2.33 7.25
C SER A 120 -8.04 2.84 6.92
N PRO A 121 -8.57 2.61 5.72
CA PRO A 121 -9.90 3.05 5.36
C PRO A 121 -10.97 2.32 6.19
N GLU A 122 -12.04 3.02 6.53
CA GLU A 122 -13.22 2.36 7.06
C GLU A 122 -14.11 1.93 5.90
N LEU A 123 -14.46 0.65 5.85
CA LEU A 123 -15.22 0.02 4.79
C LEU A 123 -16.62 -0.26 5.29
N ASP A 124 -17.63 0.20 4.55
CA ASP A 124 -19.04 -0.12 4.77
C ASP A 124 -19.37 -1.39 3.98
N VAL A 125 -19.69 -2.47 4.68
CA VAL A 125 -19.90 -3.78 4.07
C VAL A 125 -21.18 -4.43 4.54
N THR A 126 -21.76 -5.26 3.66
CA THR A 126 -22.84 -6.19 4.02
C THR A 126 -22.30 -7.61 3.97
N ILE A 127 -22.51 -8.38 5.02
CA ILE A 127 -22.18 -9.80 5.14
C ILE A 127 -23.47 -10.59 4.93
N ALA A 128 -23.40 -11.62 4.08
CA ALA A 128 -24.54 -12.47 3.79
C ALA A 128 -24.93 -13.35 4.99
N SER A 129 -26.16 -13.86 4.94
CA SER A 129 -26.74 -14.75 5.95
C SER A 129 -26.12 -16.14 5.98
N GLU A 130 -25.28 -16.48 5.02
CA GLU A 130 -24.59 -17.77 4.92
C GLU A 130 -23.14 -17.59 4.48
N ARG A 131 -22.29 -18.54 4.87
CA ARG A 131 -20.91 -18.62 4.41
C ARG A 131 -20.82 -19.44 3.12
N SER A 132 -19.78 -19.20 2.36
CA SER A 132 -19.39 -19.97 1.19
C SER A 132 -18.17 -20.83 1.49
N GLU A 133 -17.91 -21.79 0.63
CA GLU A 133 -16.63 -22.45 0.52
C GLU A 133 -15.90 -21.96 -0.75
N TYR A 134 -14.78 -21.29 -0.55
CA TYR A 134 -13.93 -20.82 -1.64
C TYR A 134 -12.55 -21.43 -1.51
N PHE A 135 -12.12 -22.23 -2.49
CA PHE A 135 -10.89 -23.03 -2.44
C PHE A 135 -10.74 -23.84 -1.13
N SER A 136 -11.82 -24.52 -0.71
CA SER A 136 -11.88 -25.33 0.52
C SER A 136 -11.69 -24.51 1.81
N THR A 137 -11.85 -23.19 1.75
CA THR A 137 -11.82 -22.30 2.91
C THR A 137 -13.21 -21.72 3.11
N SER A 138 -13.74 -21.85 4.34
CA SER A 138 -15.00 -21.17 4.71
C SER A 138 -14.77 -19.67 4.71
N CYS A 139 -15.58 -18.94 3.94
CA CYS A 139 -15.48 -17.49 3.80
C CYS A 139 -16.84 -16.81 3.90
N TYR A 140 -16.83 -15.52 4.19
CA TYR A 140 -18.03 -14.71 4.10
C TYR A 140 -18.34 -14.39 2.63
N TRP A 141 -19.61 -14.24 2.29
CA TRP A 141 -20.02 -13.44 1.16
C TRP A 141 -20.13 -11.98 1.61
N LEU A 142 -19.41 -11.10 0.94
CA LEU A 142 -19.32 -9.68 1.29
C LEU A 142 -19.72 -8.80 0.10
N LYS A 143 -20.46 -7.73 0.36
CA LYS A 143 -20.71 -6.61 -0.55
C LYS A 143 -20.08 -5.35 -0.01
N ASP A 144 -19.37 -4.60 -0.87
CA ASP A 144 -18.85 -3.28 -0.54
C ASP A 144 -19.91 -2.22 -0.87
N MET A 145 -20.47 -1.61 0.17
CA MET A 145 -21.57 -0.65 0.05
C MET A 145 -21.16 0.72 -0.51
N ARG A 146 -19.88 0.92 -0.83
CA ARG A 146 -19.44 2.10 -1.57
C ARG A 146 -19.85 2.09 -3.05
N TYR A 147 -20.22 0.94 -3.59
CA TYR A 147 -20.74 0.78 -4.95
C TYR A 147 -22.28 0.82 -4.97
N THR A 148 -22.85 1.31 -6.06
CA THR A 148 -24.33 1.46 -6.20
C THR A 148 -25.03 0.11 -6.26
N GLU A 149 -24.47 -0.86 -6.94
CA GLU A 149 -25.01 -2.23 -7.07
C GLU A 149 -23.87 -3.23 -6.82
N PRO A 150 -23.44 -3.38 -5.55
CA PRO A 150 -22.30 -4.21 -5.24
C PRO A 150 -22.61 -5.69 -5.46
N PRO A 151 -21.77 -6.42 -6.21
CA PRO A 151 -21.87 -7.87 -6.28
C PRO A 151 -21.41 -8.51 -4.96
N TRP A 152 -21.81 -9.77 -4.75
CA TRP A 152 -21.26 -10.58 -3.69
C TRP A 152 -19.87 -11.07 -4.09
N HIS A 153 -18.92 -10.96 -3.16
CA HIS A 153 -17.57 -11.46 -3.31
C HIS A 153 -17.20 -12.38 -2.15
N PRO A 154 -16.43 -13.44 -2.39
CA PRO A 154 -15.88 -14.25 -1.31
C PRO A 154 -14.85 -13.44 -0.53
N PHE A 155 -14.96 -13.48 0.80
CA PHE A 155 -14.06 -12.79 1.71
C PHE A 155 -13.51 -13.80 2.72
N PRO A 156 -12.26 -14.29 2.51
CA PRO A 156 -11.71 -15.41 3.27
C PRO A 156 -11.11 -15.03 4.63
N TRP A 157 -11.09 -13.74 4.95
CA TRP A 157 -10.51 -13.25 6.21
C TRP A 157 -11.57 -13.18 7.30
N GLU A 158 -11.20 -13.55 8.52
CA GLU A 158 -12.06 -13.33 9.67
C GLU A 158 -12.15 -11.84 10.00
N ILE A 159 -13.29 -11.45 10.59
CA ILE A 159 -13.55 -10.07 11.04
C ILE A 159 -13.58 -10.09 12.56
N GLU A 160 -12.52 -9.61 13.17
CA GLU A 160 -12.37 -9.54 14.62
C GLU A 160 -13.50 -8.69 15.23
N GLY A 161 -14.13 -9.22 16.27
CA GLY A 161 -15.26 -8.57 16.94
C GLY A 161 -16.62 -8.76 16.26
N PHE A 162 -16.69 -9.45 15.11
CA PHE A 162 -17.95 -9.79 14.46
C PHE A 162 -18.38 -11.22 14.82
N ASP A 163 -19.56 -11.34 15.41
CA ASP A 163 -20.20 -12.62 15.72
C ASP A 163 -21.17 -13.02 14.59
N PHE A 164 -20.69 -13.83 13.66
CA PHE A 164 -21.48 -14.31 12.54
C PHE A 164 -22.62 -15.24 13.01
N LYS A 165 -23.84 -14.92 12.57
CA LYS A 165 -25.04 -15.72 12.85
C LYS A 165 -25.64 -16.24 11.55
N PRO A 166 -25.65 -17.56 11.30
CA PRO A 166 -26.33 -18.11 10.13
C PRO A 166 -27.80 -17.70 10.10
N GLY A 167 -28.29 -17.35 8.91
CA GLY A 167 -29.66 -16.85 8.71
C GLY A 167 -29.82 -15.35 8.89
N PHE A 168 -28.77 -14.62 9.31
CA PHE A 168 -28.81 -13.17 9.48
C PHE A 168 -27.91 -12.46 8.47
N GLU A 169 -28.49 -11.51 7.72
CA GLU A 169 -27.72 -10.56 6.91
C GLU A 169 -27.31 -9.39 7.81
N ALA A 170 -26.02 -9.04 7.81
CA ALA A 170 -25.47 -7.99 8.66
C ALA A 170 -24.80 -6.89 7.84
N ARG A 171 -25.03 -5.62 8.19
CA ARG A 171 -24.28 -4.47 7.68
C ARG A 171 -23.40 -3.89 8.77
N LEU A 172 -22.11 -3.72 8.47
CA LEU A 172 -21.13 -3.27 9.45
C LEU A 172 -20.08 -2.36 8.81
N LEU A 173 -19.41 -1.58 9.66
CA LEU A 173 -18.16 -0.93 9.30
C LEU A 173 -17.02 -1.82 9.76
N ILE A 174 -16.05 -2.06 8.87
CA ILE A 174 -14.83 -2.79 9.17
C ILE A 174 -13.61 -1.94 8.82
N ARG A 175 -12.51 -2.20 9.52
CA ARG A 175 -11.23 -1.53 9.25
C ARG A 175 -10.13 -2.56 9.08
N PRO A 176 -9.43 -2.58 7.91
CA PRO A 176 -8.19 -3.33 7.76
C PRO A 176 -7.07 -2.66 8.54
N VAL A 177 -6.24 -3.43 9.23
CA VAL A 177 -5.08 -2.95 9.99
C VAL A 177 -3.91 -3.84 9.69
N ALA A 178 -2.76 -3.25 9.35
CA ALA A 178 -1.51 -3.99 9.26
C ALA A 178 -0.96 -4.20 10.68
N GLU A 179 -0.84 -5.46 11.08
CA GLU A 179 -0.28 -5.85 12.38
C GLU A 179 0.96 -6.69 12.19
N TYR A 180 1.97 -6.42 13.01
CA TYR A 180 3.19 -7.21 12.99
C TYR A 180 2.99 -8.50 13.77
N ASP A 181 3.25 -9.62 13.11
CA ASP A 181 3.26 -10.95 13.71
C ASP A 181 4.69 -11.29 14.14
N ASP A 182 4.94 -11.27 15.45
CA ASP A 182 6.26 -11.55 16.01
C ASP A 182 6.74 -12.99 15.72
N GLU A 183 5.81 -13.94 15.53
CA GLU A 183 6.16 -15.34 15.24
C GLU A 183 6.62 -15.51 13.79
N LYS A 184 5.97 -14.80 12.87
CA LYS A 184 6.31 -14.82 11.44
C LYS A 184 7.42 -13.82 11.09
N GLY A 185 7.62 -12.79 11.90
CA GLY A 185 8.57 -11.72 11.66
C GLY A 185 8.16 -10.78 10.51
N ASP A 186 6.86 -10.69 10.22
CA ASP A 186 6.32 -9.84 9.15
C ASP A 186 4.93 -9.31 9.50
N TYR A 187 4.42 -8.38 8.68
CA TYR A 187 3.08 -7.82 8.83
C TYR A 187 2.03 -8.67 8.12
N GLU A 188 0.89 -8.80 8.77
CA GLU A 188 -0.34 -9.32 8.17
C GLU A 188 -1.47 -8.30 8.28
N VAL A 189 -2.49 -8.40 7.41
CA VAL A 189 -3.67 -7.55 7.52
C VAL A 189 -4.76 -8.30 8.26
N LYS A 190 -5.24 -7.69 9.34
CA LYS A 190 -6.43 -8.12 10.07
C LYS A 190 -7.58 -7.15 9.86
N TYR A 191 -8.80 -7.66 9.95
CA TYR A 191 -10.01 -6.85 9.77
C TYR A 191 -10.76 -6.77 11.09
N TYR A 192 -11.11 -5.56 11.50
CA TYR A 192 -11.81 -5.31 12.77
C TYR A 192 -13.19 -4.71 12.51
N GLN A 193 -14.22 -5.26 13.14
CA GLN A 193 -15.50 -4.60 13.21
C GLN A 193 -15.37 -3.31 14.03
N THR A 194 -15.62 -2.15 13.43
CA THR A 194 -15.66 -0.87 14.13
C THR A 194 -17.07 -0.52 14.57
N LYS A 195 -18.09 -0.98 13.81
CA LYS A 195 -19.49 -0.74 14.12
C LYS A 195 -20.40 -1.79 13.48
N LEU A 196 -21.38 -2.28 14.23
CA LEU A 196 -22.53 -2.99 13.67
C LEU A 196 -23.63 -1.96 13.33
N ILE A 197 -24.03 -1.88 12.07
CA ILE A 197 -25.07 -0.94 11.60
C ILE A 197 -26.44 -1.61 11.71
N SER A 198 -26.58 -2.84 11.19
CA SER A 198 -27.79 -3.64 11.30
C SER A 198 -27.47 -5.13 11.27
N SER A 199 -28.38 -5.94 11.82
CA SER A 199 -28.39 -7.39 11.71
C SER A 199 -29.83 -7.85 11.66
N GLU A 200 -30.24 -8.46 10.55
CA GLU A 200 -31.61 -8.82 10.25
C GLU A 200 -31.71 -10.31 9.93
N GLU A 201 -32.69 -11.00 10.52
CA GLU A 201 -33.02 -12.39 10.17
C GLU A 201 -33.60 -12.39 8.76
N LYS A 202 -32.81 -12.72 7.77
CA LYS A 202 -33.14 -12.61 6.37
C LYS A 202 -32.18 -13.45 5.53
N ALA A 203 -32.73 -14.25 4.63
CA ALA A 203 -31.92 -14.91 3.61
C ALA A 203 -31.39 -13.91 2.61
N SER A 204 -30.06 -13.92 2.37
CA SER A 204 -29.42 -13.07 1.36
C SER A 204 -29.74 -13.55 -0.05
N GLY A 205 -30.21 -12.65 -0.90
CA GLY A 205 -30.52 -12.96 -2.29
C GLY A 205 -29.33 -12.71 -3.24
N GLY A 206 -29.32 -13.47 -4.36
CA GLY A 206 -28.34 -13.27 -5.44
C GLY A 206 -26.91 -13.67 -5.08
N LEU A 207 -26.76 -14.61 -4.15
CA LEU A 207 -25.45 -15.24 -3.89
C LEU A 207 -25.03 -16.06 -5.11
N PRO A 208 -23.71 -16.05 -5.47
CA PRO A 208 -23.18 -16.94 -6.49
C PRO A 208 -23.34 -18.41 -6.11
N GLU A 209 -23.58 -19.28 -7.13
CA GLU A 209 -23.65 -20.73 -6.97
C GLU A 209 -22.27 -21.36 -6.79
#